data_b39ba7423f3797a491a85486af515471
#
_entry.id   b39ba7423f3797a491a85486af515471
#
_cell.length_a   1.000
_cell.length_b   1.000
_cell.length_c   1.000
_cell.angle_alpha   90.00
_cell.angle_beta   90.00
_cell.angle_gamma   90.00
#
_symmetry.space_group_name_H-M   'P 1'
#
loop_
_entity.id
_entity.type
_entity.pdbx_description
1 polymer ?
#
loop_
_entity_poly.entity_id
_entity_poly.type
_entity_poly.pdbx_seq_one_letter_code
_entity_poly.pdbx_strand_id
1 'polypeptide(L)'
;MLNFDLDEIDLKILSELQPNARLPNVELAAKVGLSASPCLRRVRRLESLGVIKGYATLVDANTIKLPVSVFIQVTLDKQIEPALEDFESRIQDWPEVMECYLMTGDADYHLRVVTADLSQYERFLMDKLTRLPGVASIKSAFSLKQVVYRTALPVVEPQKKEKKYRYQA
;
A
#
# COMPACT_ATOMS: atom_id res chain seq x y z
N MET A 1 1.06 -17.70 4.74
CA MET A 1 1.43 -16.47 5.48
C MET A 1 2.75 -16.72 6.19
N LEU A 2 3.79 -15.98 5.85
CA LEU A 2 5.05 -16.02 6.59
C LEU A 2 4.82 -15.37 7.97
N ASN A 3 4.80 -16.19 9.01
CA ASN A 3 4.59 -15.72 10.38
C ASN A 3 5.95 -15.25 10.92
N PHE A 4 6.30 -13.99 10.67
CA PHE A 4 7.49 -13.38 11.26
C PHE A 4 7.16 -12.98 12.70
N ASP A 5 7.85 -13.57 13.66
CA ASP A 5 7.70 -13.19 15.07
C ASP A 5 8.43 -11.86 15.30
N LEU A 6 7.69 -10.75 15.24
CA LEU A 6 8.19 -9.40 15.51
C LEU A 6 8.11 -9.14 17.02
N ASP A 7 9.22 -8.74 17.61
CA ASP A 7 9.26 -8.35 19.02
C ASP A 7 8.85 -6.87 19.22
N GLU A 8 8.70 -6.46 20.48
CA GLU A 8 8.33 -5.09 20.85
C GLU A 8 9.30 -4.04 20.28
N ILE A 9 10.59 -4.38 20.17
CA ILE A 9 11.60 -3.46 19.64
C ILE A 9 11.45 -3.32 18.13
N ASP A 10 11.18 -4.42 17.40
CA ASP A 10 10.91 -4.39 15.97
C ASP A 10 9.68 -3.52 15.67
N LEU A 11 8.62 -3.64 16.46
CA LEU A 11 7.43 -2.79 16.34
C LEU A 11 7.72 -1.31 16.63
N LYS A 12 8.55 -1.01 17.63
CA LYS A 12 9.00 0.36 17.91
C LYS A 12 9.82 0.94 16.76
N ILE A 13 10.73 0.16 16.18
CA ILE A 13 11.49 0.55 14.97
C ILE A 13 10.53 0.92 13.83
N LEU A 14 9.53 0.08 13.56
CA LEU A 14 8.55 0.33 12.51
C LEU A 14 7.71 1.58 12.80
N SER A 15 7.29 1.80 14.04
CA SER A 15 6.52 2.98 14.43
C SER A 15 7.29 4.29 14.27
N GLU A 16 8.61 4.28 14.49
CA GLU A 16 9.47 5.45 14.30
C GLU A 16 9.82 5.70 12.81
N LEU A 17 10.05 4.65 12.03
CA LEU A 17 10.43 4.77 10.62
C LEU A 17 9.25 5.11 9.70
N GLN A 18 8.02 4.68 10.01
CA GLN A 18 6.86 4.97 9.18
C GLN A 18 6.59 6.47 8.98
N PRO A 19 6.60 7.33 10.03
CA PRO A 19 6.42 8.77 9.86
C PRO A 19 7.67 9.48 9.34
N ASN A 20 8.87 8.91 9.57
CA ASN A 20 10.14 9.51 9.15
C ASN A 20 11.13 8.45 8.65
N ALA A 21 11.01 8.09 7.39
CA ALA A 21 11.92 7.13 6.74
C ALA A 21 13.38 7.61 6.61
N ARG A 22 13.65 8.90 6.86
CA ARG A 22 14.99 9.50 6.82
C ARG A 22 15.64 9.62 8.20
N LEU A 23 15.03 9.04 9.25
CA LEU A 23 15.57 9.08 10.59
C LEU A 23 16.95 8.41 10.64
N PRO A 24 18.02 9.10 11.06
CA PRO A 24 19.35 8.52 11.17
C PRO A 24 19.37 7.33 12.14
N ASN A 25 20.13 6.29 11.83
CA ASN A 25 20.16 5.09 12.67
C ASN A 25 20.58 5.34 14.11
N VAL A 26 21.43 6.35 14.38
CA VAL A 26 21.83 6.73 15.75
C VAL A 26 20.64 7.28 16.53
N GLU A 27 19.83 8.12 15.92
CA GLU A 27 18.62 8.68 16.52
C GLU A 27 17.55 7.62 16.72
N LEU A 28 17.34 6.75 15.70
CA LEU A 28 16.43 5.62 15.81
C LEU A 28 16.82 4.71 16.98
N ALA A 29 18.10 4.36 17.07
CA ALA A 29 18.61 3.52 18.16
C ALA A 29 18.32 4.12 19.54
N ALA A 30 18.57 5.42 19.73
CA ALA A 30 18.24 6.12 20.97
C ALA A 30 16.76 6.04 21.31
N LYS A 31 15.86 6.23 20.33
CA LYS A 31 14.41 6.17 20.50
C LYS A 31 13.90 4.79 20.91
N VAL A 32 14.51 3.72 20.38
CA VAL A 32 14.09 2.33 20.67
C VAL A 32 14.89 1.67 21.81
N GLY A 33 15.78 2.43 22.47
CA GLY A 33 16.57 1.94 23.61
C GLY A 33 17.68 0.97 23.23
N LEU A 34 18.30 1.15 22.06
CA LEU A 34 19.41 0.32 21.58
C LEU A 34 20.65 1.16 21.29
N SER A 35 21.81 0.48 21.19
CA SER A 35 22.98 1.07 20.53
C SER A 35 22.85 0.97 19.01
N ALA A 36 23.62 1.77 18.26
CA ALA A 36 23.49 1.92 16.81
C ALA A 36 23.66 0.62 16.03
N SER A 37 24.62 -0.24 16.41
CA SER A 37 24.89 -1.48 15.66
C SER A 37 23.77 -2.52 15.77
N PRO A 38 23.24 -2.88 16.96
CA PRO A 38 22.07 -3.75 17.06
C PRO A 38 20.83 -3.17 16.38
N CYS A 39 20.60 -1.85 16.45
CA CYS A 39 19.50 -1.20 15.77
C CYS A 39 19.59 -1.40 14.25
N LEU A 40 20.74 -1.08 13.65
CA LEU A 40 20.96 -1.26 12.22
C LEU A 40 20.76 -2.72 11.78
N ARG A 41 21.22 -3.68 12.58
CA ARG A 41 21.03 -5.10 12.28
C ARG A 41 19.55 -5.49 12.25
N ARG A 42 18.73 -4.93 13.17
CA ARG A 42 17.28 -5.17 13.18
C ARG A 42 16.60 -4.54 11.98
N VAL A 43 16.93 -3.30 11.63
CA VAL A 43 16.38 -2.65 10.42
C VAL A 43 16.67 -3.50 9.18
N ARG A 44 17.92 -3.91 8.98
CA ARG A 44 18.31 -4.77 7.85
C ARG A 44 17.58 -6.12 7.84
N ARG A 45 17.34 -6.69 9.03
CA ARG A 45 16.52 -7.91 9.14
C ARG A 45 15.07 -7.65 8.70
N LEU A 46 14.45 -6.55 9.13
CA LEU A 46 13.08 -6.19 8.73
C LEU A 46 12.97 -5.94 7.22
N GLU A 47 13.99 -5.34 6.62
CA GLU A 47 14.11 -5.17 5.17
C GLU A 47 14.26 -6.52 4.46
N SER A 48 15.17 -7.38 4.90
CA SER A 48 15.42 -8.69 4.29
C SER A 48 14.23 -9.65 4.39
N LEU A 49 13.41 -9.50 5.43
CA LEU A 49 12.17 -10.24 5.62
C LEU A 49 10.99 -9.67 4.80
N GLY A 50 11.17 -8.52 4.13
CA GLY A 50 10.11 -7.84 3.40
C GLY A 50 9.02 -7.20 4.29
N VAL A 51 9.27 -7.08 5.60
CA VAL A 51 8.41 -6.34 6.53
C VAL A 51 8.48 -4.85 6.19
N ILE A 52 9.68 -4.32 5.98
CA ILE A 52 9.92 -3.03 5.34
C ILE A 52 10.04 -3.31 3.84
N LYS A 53 9.02 -2.93 3.08
CA LYS A 53 8.97 -3.15 1.63
C LYS A 53 9.81 -2.14 0.83
N GLY A 54 10.10 -0.98 1.43
CA GLY A 54 10.83 0.10 0.79
C GLY A 54 10.60 1.43 1.47
N TYR A 55 11.24 2.46 0.92
CA TYR A 55 11.15 3.85 1.37
C TYR A 55 10.69 4.69 0.20
N ALA A 56 9.62 5.47 0.37
CA ALA A 56 9.05 6.28 -0.68
C ALA A 56 9.15 7.79 -0.36
N THR A 57 9.43 8.59 -1.37
CA THR A 57 9.28 10.04 -1.28
C THR A 57 7.84 10.40 -1.62
N LEU A 58 7.16 11.07 -0.70
CA LEU A 58 5.83 11.61 -0.94
C LEU A 58 5.97 12.95 -1.68
N VAL A 59 5.26 13.06 -2.81
CA VAL A 59 5.31 14.24 -3.69
C VAL A 59 3.92 14.85 -3.75
N ASP A 60 3.86 16.20 -3.72
CA ASP A 60 2.60 16.91 -3.93
C ASP A 60 2.16 16.83 -5.40
N ALA A 61 1.02 16.19 -5.62
CA ALA A 61 0.48 15.93 -6.95
C ALA A 61 0.15 17.22 -7.72
N ASN A 62 -0.29 18.29 -7.03
CA ASN A 62 -0.59 19.56 -7.68
C ASN A 62 0.70 20.21 -8.19
N THR A 63 1.76 20.18 -7.39
CA THR A 63 3.07 20.74 -7.76
C THR A 63 3.66 20.07 -9.01
N ILE A 64 3.48 18.75 -9.15
CA ILE A 64 3.93 18.00 -10.33
C ILE A 64 2.89 17.93 -11.44
N LYS A 65 1.82 18.74 -11.36
CA LYS A 65 0.76 18.88 -12.37
C LYS A 65 -0.06 17.59 -12.62
N LEU A 66 -0.32 16.83 -11.59
CA LEU A 66 -1.21 15.66 -11.60
C LEU A 66 -2.36 15.81 -10.60
N PRO A 67 -3.17 16.89 -10.65
CA PRO A 67 -4.16 17.21 -9.64
C PRO A 67 -5.41 16.33 -9.70
N VAL A 68 -5.68 15.65 -10.82
CA VAL A 68 -6.91 14.90 -11.02
C VAL A 68 -6.74 13.49 -10.48
N SER A 69 -7.49 13.14 -9.44
CA SER A 69 -7.54 11.78 -8.89
C SER A 69 -8.94 11.19 -9.11
N VAL A 70 -8.99 10.02 -9.72
CA VAL A 70 -10.22 9.32 -10.09
C VAL A 70 -10.22 7.93 -9.48
N PHE A 71 -11.32 7.57 -8.82
CA PHE A 71 -11.58 6.21 -8.37
C PHE A 71 -12.46 5.50 -9.38
N ILE A 72 -12.00 4.35 -9.85
CA ILE A 72 -12.66 3.61 -10.92
C ILE A 72 -13.05 2.23 -10.40
N GLN A 73 -14.31 1.88 -10.59
CA GLN A 73 -14.80 0.52 -10.39
C GLN A 73 -14.85 -0.16 -11.75
N VAL A 74 -14.26 -1.35 -11.84
CA VAL A 74 -14.27 -2.18 -13.04
C VAL A 74 -14.94 -3.50 -12.72
N THR A 75 -15.86 -3.92 -13.61
CA THR A 75 -16.45 -5.25 -13.57
C THR A 75 -16.06 -6.00 -14.84
N LEU A 76 -15.65 -7.24 -14.69
CA LEU A 76 -15.30 -8.13 -15.81
C LEU A 76 -16.51 -8.97 -16.24
N ASP A 77 -16.53 -9.38 -17.50
CA ASP A 77 -17.54 -10.30 -18.03
C ASP A 77 -17.50 -11.68 -17.35
N LYS A 78 -16.31 -12.10 -16.92
CA LYS A 78 -16.07 -13.40 -16.29
C LYS A 78 -15.06 -13.25 -15.15
N GLN A 79 -15.45 -13.75 -13.99
CA GLN A 79 -14.61 -13.82 -12.78
C GLN A 79 -13.84 -15.14 -12.72
N ILE A 80 -13.07 -15.45 -13.76
CA ILE A 80 -12.21 -16.62 -13.83
C ILE A 80 -10.74 -16.22 -13.75
N GLU A 81 -9.92 -17.08 -13.16
CA GLU A 81 -8.50 -16.79 -12.88
C GLU A 81 -7.73 -16.25 -14.11
N PRO A 82 -7.85 -16.83 -15.35
CA PRO A 82 -7.15 -16.28 -16.51
C PRO A 82 -7.59 -14.87 -16.91
N ALA A 83 -8.86 -14.50 -16.68
CA ALA A 83 -9.35 -13.15 -17.00
C ALA A 83 -8.86 -12.12 -15.97
N LEU A 84 -8.77 -12.51 -14.70
CA LEU A 84 -8.20 -11.68 -13.64
C LEU A 84 -6.71 -11.44 -13.89
N GLU A 85 -5.94 -12.50 -14.17
CA GLU A 85 -4.51 -12.40 -14.47
C GLU A 85 -4.20 -11.55 -15.70
N ASP A 86 -4.98 -11.68 -16.79
CA ASP A 86 -4.80 -10.85 -17.99
C ASP A 86 -5.05 -9.38 -17.69
N PHE A 87 -6.13 -9.06 -16.97
CA PHE A 87 -6.44 -7.69 -16.54
C PHE A 87 -5.31 -7.13 -15.65
N GLU A 88 -4.92 -7.85 -14.60
CA GLU A 88 -3.90 -7.43 -13.65
C GLU A 88 -2.54 -7.19 -14.32
N SER A 89 -2.12 -8.08 -15.22
CA SER A 89 -0.85 -7.95 -15.93
C SER A 89 -0.77 -6.69 -16.79
N ARG A 90 -1.90 -6.32 -17.43
CA ARG A 90 -1.95 -5.15 -18.32
C ARG A 90 -1.93 -3.82 -17.56
N ILE A 91 -2.62 -3.74 -16.41
CA ILE A 91 -2.70 -2.49 -15.67
C ILE A 91 -1.42 -2.15 -14.87
N GLN A 92 -0.57 -3.16 -14.56
CA GLN A 92 0.68 -2.96 -13.82
C GLN A 92 1.64 -1.99 -14.50
N ASP A 93 1.64 -1.95 -15.83
CA ASP A 93 2.54 -1.09 -16.61
C ASP A 93 1.98 0.32 -16.85
N TRP A 94 0.80 0.63 -16.34
CA TRP A 94 0.19 1.94 -16.57
C TRP A 94 0.57 2.93 -15.47
N PRO A 95 1.40 3.93 -15.79
CA PRO A 95 1.91 4.87 -14.80
C PRO A 95 0.83 5.75 -14.15
N GLU A 96 -0.34 5.86 -14.79
CA GLU A 96 -1.49 6.59 -14.23
C GLU A 96 -2.15 5.83 -13.09
N VAL A 97 -2.00 4.49 -13.04
CA VAL A 97 -2.61 3.63 -12.01
C VAL A 97 -1.76 3.64 -10.76
N MET A 98 -2.24 4.30 -9.73
CA MET A 98 -1.55 4.39 -8.44
C MET A 98 -1.85 3.21 -7.52
N GLU A 99 -3.05 2.68 -7.61
CA GLU A 99 -3.54 1.58 -6.77
C GLU A 99 -4.54 0.76 -7.55
N CYS A 100 -4.53 -0.56 -7.34
CA CYS A 100 -5.53 -1.48 -7.83
C CYS A 100 -5.79 -2.56 -6.78
N TYR A 101 -7.06 -2.80 -6.49
CA TYR A 101 -7.50 -3.79 -5.53
C TYR A 101 -8.53 -4.71 -6.17
N LEU A 102 -8.33 -6.03 -6.05
CA LEU A 102 -9.39 -7.01 -6.30
C LEU A 102 -10.36 -6.93 -5.11
N MET A 103 -11.63 -6.78 -5.39
CA MET A 103 -12.66 -6.49 -4.40
C MET A 103 -13.67 -7.63 -4.28
N THR A 104 -14.34 -7.70 -3.14
CA THR A 104 -15.58 -8.45 -2.98
C THR A 104 -16.76 -7.48 -3.13
N GLY A 105 -17.84 -7.88 -3.82
CA GLY A 105 -19.04 -7.05 -4.00
C GLY A 105 -19.41 -6.87 -5.47
N ASP A 106 -20.00 -5.71 -5.80
CA ASP A 106 -20.60 -5.45 -7.12
C ASP A 106 -19.58 -5.21 -8.25
N ALA A 107 -18.35 -4.80 -7.90
CA ALA A 107 -17.27 -4.59 -8.86
C ALA A 107 -16.10 -5.50 -8.52
N ASP A 108 -15.40 -5.99 -9.55
CA ASP A 108 -14.24 -6.86 -9.37
C ASP A 108 -13.00 -6.08 -8.94
N TYR A 109 -12.80 -4.88 -9.48
CA TYR A 109 -11.62 -4.07 -9.19
C TYR A 109 -11.98 -2.63 -8.81
N HIS A 110 -11.20 -2.09 -7.87
CA HIS A 110 -11.14 -0.67 -7.57
C HIS A 110 -9.75 -0.15 -7.89
N LEU A 111 -9.68 0.84 -8.79
CA LEU A 111 -8.44 1.52 -9.15
C LEU A 111 -8.46 2.95 -8.64
N ARG A 112 -7.29 3.48 -8.29
CA ARG A 112 -7.05 4.90 -8.17
C ARG A 112 -6.09 5.34 -9.28
N VAL A 113 -6.57 6.27 -10.10
CA VAL A 113 -5.85 6.80 -11.26
C VAL A 113 -5.58 8.29 -11.05
N VAL A 114 -4.40 8.76 -11.46
CA VAL A 114 -4.03 10.18 -11.42
C VAL A 114 -3.69 10.68 -12.82
N THR A 115 -4.17 11.89 -13.16
CA THR A 115 -3.92 12.52 -14.46
C THR A 115 -3.75 14.03 -14.30
N ALA A 116 -3.22 14.69 -15.32
CA ALA A 116 -3.04 16.14 -15.28
C ALA A 116 -4.37 16.90 -15.43
N ASP A 117 -5.27 16.37 -16.22
CA ASP A 117 -6.55 17.00 -16.52
C ASP A 117 -7.60 15.97 -16.95
N LEU A 118 -8.82 16.44 -17.20
CA LEU A 118 -9.94 15.60 -17.64
C LEU A 118 -9.70 15.01 -19.03
N SER A 119 -9.03 15.72 -19.93
CA SER A 119 -8.76 15.23 -21.28
C SER A 119 -7.75 14.06 -21.25
N GLN A 120 -6.76 14.10 -20.36
CA GLN A 120 -5.86 12.95 -20.15
C GLN A 120 -6.61 11.78 -19.54
N TYR A 121 -7.51 12.03 -18.59
CA TYR A 121 -8.36 10.97 -18.04
C TYR A 121 -9.24 10.33 -19.13
N GLU A 122 -9.87 11.14 -19.98
CA GLU A 122 -10.67 10.64 -21.12
C GLU A 122 -9.83 9.74 -22.04
N ARG A 123 -8.62 10.15 -22.42
CA ARG A 123 -7.70 9.33 -23.21
C ARG A 123 -7.34 8.02 -22.47
N PHE A 124 -7.02 8.10 -21.18
CA PHE A 124 -6.76 6.91 -20.39
C PHE A 124 -7.94 5.93 -20.41
N LEU A 125 -9.15 6.45 -20.24
CA LEU A 125 -10.37 5.66 -20.25
C LEU A 125 -10.59 5.01 -21.62
N MET A 126 -10.57 5.80 -22.70
CA MET A 126 -10.95 5.37 -24.06
C MET A 126 -9.86 4.56 -24.76
N ASP A 127 -8.59 4.89 -24.55
CA ASP A 127 -7.49 4.24 -25.27
C ASP A 127 -6.90 3.05 -24.52
N LYS A 128 -7.08 2.99 -23.21
CA LYS A 128 -6.55 1.92 -22.37
C LYS A 128 -7.64 1.07 -21.76
N LEU A 129 -8.40 1.59 -20.80
CA LEU A 129 -9.26 0.78 -19.94
C LEU A 129 -10.45 0.16 -20.69
N THR A 130 -11.14 0.91 -21.58
CA THR A 130 -12.28 0.38 -22.35
C THR A 130 -11.85 -0.60 -23.46
N ARG A 131 -10.56 -0.62 -23.82
CA ARG A 131 -10.04 -1.56 -24.81
C ARG A 131 -9.58 -2.88 -24.23
N LEU A 132 -9.58 -3.01 -22.91
CA LEU A 132 -9.22 -4.28 -22.29
C LEU A 132 -10.28 -5.34 -22.58
N PRO A 133 -9.87 -6.51 -23.09
CA PRO A 133 -10.78 -7.64 -23.23
C PRO A 133 -11.39 -8.03 -21.89
N GLY A 134 -12.66 -8.39 -21.90
CA GLY A 134 -13.34 -8.87 -20.71
C GLY A 134 -13.83 -7.78 -19.74
N VAL A 135 -13.62 -6.49 -20.03
CA VAL A 135 -14.20 -5.41 -19.24
C VAL A 135 -15.66 -5.22 -19.62
N ALA A 136 -16.58 -5.54 -18.69
CA ALA A 136 -18.03 -5.43 -18.88
C ALA A 136 -18.56 -4.04 -18.52
N SER A 137 -18.09 -3.46 -17.41
CA SER A 137 -18.53 -2.13 -17.01
C SER A 137 -17.44 -1.35 -16.26
N ILE A 138 -17.54 -0.02 -16.40
CA ILE A 138 -16.64 0.93 -15.74
C ILE A 138 -17.48 2.03 -15.12
N LYS A 139 -17.24 2.30 -13.83
CA LYS A 139 -17.86 3.44 -13.12
C LYS A 139 -16.74 4.30 -12.54
N SER A 140 -16.76 5.59 -12.89
CA SER A 140 -15.72 6.55 -12.48
C SER A 140 -16.28 7.56 -11.48
N ALA A 141 -15.52 7.82 -10.43
CA ALA A 141 -15.83 8.83 -9.42
C ALA A 141 -14.63 9.77 -9.23
N PHE A 142 -14.81 11.05 -9.49
CA PHE A 142 -13.75 12.04 -9.31
C PHE A 142 -13.65 12.45 -7.85
N SER A 143 -12.42 12.43 -7.32
CA SER A 143 -12.15 12.93 -5.98
C SER A 143 -12.24 14.46 -5.97
N LEU A 144 -13.15 14.99 -5.19
CA LEU A 144 -13.26 16.44 -4.99
C LEU A 144 -12.16 16.97 -4.06
N LYS A 145 -11.81 16.16 -3.04
CA LYS A 145 -10.79 16.53 -2.07
C LYS A 145 -10.34 15.29 -1.29
N GLN A 146 -9.04 15.20 -1.03
CA GLN A 146 -8.48 14.20 -0.11
C GLN A 146 -8.64 14.68 1.33
N VAL A 147 -9.46 13.99 2.13
CA VAL A 147 -9.76 14.39 3.51
C VAL A 147 -8.69 13.87 4.47
N VAL A 148 -8.24 12.64 4.25
CA VAL A 148 -7.19 11.98 5.04
C VAL A 148 -6.24 11.25 4.09
N TYR A 149 -4.95 11.42 4.34
CA TYR A 149 -3.91 10.61 3.72
C TYR A 149 -2.91 10.19 4.78
N ARG A 150 -2.74 8.90 4.98
CA ARG A 150 -1.77 8.32 5.91
C ARG A 150 -1.08 7.15 5.26
N THR A 151 0.23 7.13 5.33
CA THR A 151 1.06 6.00 4.88
C THR A 151 1.49 5.12 6.05
N ALA A 152 1.45 5.64 7.27
CA ALA A 152 1.79 4.89 8.47
C ALA A 152 0.63 3.97 8.87
N LEU A 153 0.88 2.67 8.88
CA LEU A 153 -0.04 1.66 9.38
C LEU A 153 -0.06 1.69 10.92
N PRO A 154 -1.19 1.46 11.57
CA PRO A 154 -1.24 1.32 13.02
C PRO A 154 -0.45 0.06 13.43
N VAL A 155 0.61 0.27 14.19
CA VAL A 155 1.40 -0.82 14.77
C VAL A 155 0.68 -1.33 16.01
N VAL A 156 0.24 -2.58 15.97
CA VAL A 156 -0.44 -3.23 17.10
C VAL A 156 0.62 -3.92 17.94
N GLU A 157 0.72 -3.56 19.22
CA GLU A 157 1.59 -4.27 20.15
C GLU A 157 1.15 -5.76 20.25
N PRO A 158 2.11 -6.71 20.28
CA PRO A 158 1.76 -8.11 20.43
C PRO A 158 1.02 -8.28 21.77
N GLN A 159 -0.17 -8.91 21.71
CA GLN A 159 -0.87 -9.25 22.93
C GLN A 159 0.05 -10.12 23.79
N LYS A 160 0.36 -9.68 25.02
CA LYS A 160 1.10 -10.49 25.99
C LYS A 160 0.37 -11.80 26.13
N LYS A 161 0.98 -12.91 25.67
CA LYS A 161 0.45 -14.24 25.94
C LYS A 161 0.31 -14.36 27.44
N GLU A 162 -0.92 -14.40 27.95
CA GLU A 162 -1.18 -14.71 29.36
C GLU A 162 -0.44 -16.00 29.70
N LYS A 163 0.50 -15.92 30.65
CA LYS A 163 1.14 -17.11 31.20
C LYS A 163 0.02 -17.92 31.88
N LYS A 164 -0.46 -18.98 31.22
CA LYS A 164 -1.30 -19.97 31.90
C LYS A 164 -0.49 -20.54 33.05
N TYR A 165 -0.72 -20.03 34.26
CA TYR A 165 -0.27 -20.70 35.47
C TYR A 165 -0.99 -22.05 35.53
N ARG A 166 -0.26 -23.14 35.24
CA ARG A 166 -0.72 -24.49 35.61
C ARG A 166 -0.60 -24.56 37.13
N TYR A 167 -1.71 -24.46 37.81
CA TYR A 167 -1.81 -24.98 39.14
C TYR A 167 -1.68 -26.51 39.03
N GLN A 168 -0.57 -27.07 39.52
CA GLN A 168 -0.48 -28.48 39.85
C GLN A 168 -1.16 -28.64 41.19
N ALA A 169 -2.27 -29.41 41.20
CA ALA A 169 -2.88 -29.97 42.42
C ALA A 169 -2.16 -31.26 42.80
#